data_796996a5a59d2dcc55cba618b6c3e33d
#
_entry.id   796996a5a59d2dcc55cba618b6c3e33d
#
_cell.length_a   1.000
_cell.length_b   1.000
_cell.length_c   1.000
_cell.angle_alpha   90.00
_cell.angle_beta   90.00
_cell.angle_gamma   90.00
#
_symmetry.space_group_name_H-M   'P 1'
#
loop_
_entity.id
_entity.type
_entity.pdbx_description
1 polymer ?
#
loop_
_entity_poly.entity_id
_entity_poly.type
_entity_poly.pdbx_seq_one_letter_code
_entity_poly.pdbx_strand_id
1 'polypeptide(L)'
;MSRRGLLTGGALAAGGALAGGAAIAATRVGRTGPPSATAADTTPVATVGGLVEPFHGARQAGVATEPQAHASFVALTVRAGVDRAALGRMLRLLTDDAARLTQGRPALADTEAELGLLPARLTVTFGFGPGLYRAAGVDDRRPTSVTDLPSFRIDRLQPAWSGGDLLLQICADDAISVAHAQRVLIKDSRPFATVRWVQQGFRRSPGVEPGGHTQRNLFGQLDGTANPKPGAPMDTALWVPDGPAWLRDSTTVVLRRISMNMETWDLLGRTDRELAVGRRLDTGAPLTGTAEHDEPDFAATDPDGLTVIPDFSHMTRAHVTDDRLKILRRPYNYDGVPTAEGHADTGLIFTSYQADIARQYLPIQRRLADRDLLNEWTTPIGSAVFAIPPGCPSGGWIGEQVLG
;
A
#
# COMPACT_ATOMS: atom_id res chain seq x y z
N MET A 1 -3.11 -47.13 16.17
CA MET A 1 -4.02 -47.52 15.08
C MET A 1 -3.39 -47.11 13.74
N SER A 2 -3.10 -48.11 12.91
CA SER A 2 -2.24 -48.02 11.73
C SER A 2 -2.94 -47.39 10.54
N ARG A 3 -2.25 -46.44 9.89
CA ARG A 3 -2.64 -45.85 8.58
C ARG A 3 -2.14 -46.76 7.44
N ARG A 4 -2.90 -47.78 7.09
CA ARG A 4 -2.74 -48.54 5.81
C ARG A 4 -4.08 -49.11 5.41
N GLY A 5 -4.60 -48.68 4.23
CA GLY A 5 -5.72 -49.34 3.58
C GLY A 5 -6.70 -48.35 2.93
N LEU A 6 -6.34 -47.77 1.79
CA LEU A 6 -7.30 -47.27 0.82
C LEU A 6 -6.62 -47.08 -0.54
N LEU A 7 -6.27 -48.19 -1.17
CA LEU A 7 -5.94 -48.25 -2.60
C LEU A 7 -6.22 -49.68 -3.07
N THR A 8 -7.44 -49.96 -3.52
CA THR A 8 -7.72 -51.01 -4.50
C THR A 8 -9.20 -50.99 -4.92
N GLY A 9 -9.44 -51.06 -6.19
CA GLY A 9 -10.71 -51.38 -6.86
C GLY A 9 -11.36 -50.16 -7.54
N GLY A 10 -11.62 -50.15 -8.81
CA GLY A 10 -11.66 -51.19 -9.82
C GLY A 10 -11.84 -50.60 -11.22
N ALA A 11 -11.36 -51.34 -12.14
CA ALA A 11 -11.42 -51.09 -13.57
C ALA A 11 -12.74 -51.54 -14.19
N LEU A 12 -12.93 -51.12 -15.48
CA LEU A 12 -13.72 -51.69 -16.55
C LEU A 12 -15.20 -51.31 -16.68
N ALA A 13 -15.48 -50.58 -17.75
CA ALA A 13 -16.48 -51.00 -18.75
C ALA A 13 -16.21 -50.31 -20.10
N ALA A 14 -15.98 -51.13 -21.07
CA ALA A 14 -15.80 -50.82 -22.48
C ALA A 14 -17.15 -50.85 -23.22
N GLY A 15 -17.22 -50.17 -24.37
CA GLY A 15 -17.96 -50.66 -25.52
C GLY A 15 -19.21 -49.91 -25.94
N GLY A 16 -19.20 -49.45 -27.20
CA GLY A 16 -20.41 -49.06 -27.92
C GLY A 16 -20.17 -48.17 -29.13
N ALA A 17 -19.64 -48.75 -30.22
CA ALA A 17 -19.65 -48.11 -31.52
C ALA A 17 -21.03 -48.31 -32.19
N LEU A 18 -21.56 -47.30 -32.83
CA LEU A 18 -22.50 -47.47 -33.94
C LEU A 18 -22.21 -46.41 -35.03
N ALA A 19 -21.92 -46.93 -36.19
CA ALA A 19 -21.76 -46.24 -37.45
C ALA A 19 -23.13 -45.85 -38.04
N GLY A 20 -23.22 -44.67 -38.64
CA GLY A 20 -24.33 -44.23 -39.48
C GLY A 20 -23.80 -43.35 -40.59
N GLY A 21 -23.61 -43.94 -41.76
CA GLY A 21 -23.18 -43.26 -42.96
C GLY A 21 -24.38 -42.61 -43.70
N ALA A 22 -24.14 -41.43 -44.25
CA ALA A 22 -24.90 -40.90 -45.33
C ALA A 22 -23.97 -40.09 -46.27
N ALA A 23 -23.83 -40.62 -47.49
CA ALA A 23 -23.15 -39.95 -48.59
C ALA A 23 -24.05 -38.86 -49.20
N ILE A 24 -23.52 -37.67 -49.44
CA ILE A 24 -24.11 -36.71 -50.40
C ILE A 24 -22.99 -36.04 -51.19
N ALA A 25 -23.25 -35.98 -52.46
CA ALA A 25 -22.51 -35.65 -53.65
C ALA A 25 -21.56 -34.45 -53.59
N ALA A 26 -20.44 -34.63 -54.28
CA ALA A 26 -19.47 -33.63 -54.65
C ALA A 26 -20.01 -32.67 -55.71
N THR A 27 -19.93 -31.36 -55.43
CA THR A 27 -19.86 -30.33 -56.49
C THR A 27 -18.54 -29.58 -56.32
N ARG A 28 -17.70 -29.69 -57.36
CA ARG A 28 -16.46 -28.93 -57.49
C ARG A 28 -16.76 -27.47 -57.74
N VAL A 29 -16.32 -26.57 -56.88
CA VAL A 29 -16.14 -25.15 -57.17
C VAL A 29 -14.76 -24.72 -56.63
N GLY A 30 -14.04 -24.07 -57.50
CA GLY A 30 -12.80 -23.32 -57.44
C GLY A 30 -11.91 -23.35 -56.20
N ARG A 31 -10.65 -23.76 -56.41
CA ARG A 31 -9.54 -23.56 -55.48
C ARG A 31 -9.21 -22.06 -55.41
N THR A 32 -9.63 -21.41 -54.33
CA THR A 32 -8.90 -20.26 -53.80
C THR A 32 -8.15 -20.75 -52.56
N GLY A 33 -6.83 -20.64 -52.59
CA GLY A 33 -5.96 -21.02 -51.47
C GLY A 33 -6.34 -20.28 -50.19
N PRO A 34 -6.10 -20.87 -49.02
CA PRO A 34 -6.33 -20.15 -47.78
C PRO A 34 -5.43 -18.92 -47.72
N PRO A 35 -5.92 -17.75 -47.23
CA PRO A 35 -5.04 -16.61 -46.97
C PRO A 35 -3.96 -17.07 -45.99
N SER A 36 -2.69 -16.83 -46.37
CA SER A 36 -1.57 -16.96 -45.43
C SER A 36 -1.90 -16.14 -44.19
N ALA A 37 -2.14 -16.83 -43.09
CA ALA A 37 -2.18 -16.19 -41.79
C ALA A 37 -0.78 -15.57 -41.60
N THR A 38 -0.69 -14.26 -41.76
CA THR A 38 0.42 -13.49 -41.23
C THR A 38 0.54 -13.87 -39.76
N ALA A 39 1.65 -14.50 -39.38
CA ALA A 39 1.98 -14.73 -37.99
C ALA A 39 1.90 -13.36 -37.31
N ALA A 40 0.89 -13.19 -36.49
CA ALA A 40 0.83 -12.06 -35.59
C ALA A 40 2.11 -12.13 -34.76
N ASP A 41 2.90 -11.09 -34.81
CA ASP A 41 4.08 -10.90 -34.00
C ASP A 41 3.62 -10.85 -32.54
N THR A 42 3.49 -12.01 -31.93
CA THR A 42 3.14 -12.14 -30.50
C THR A 42 4.42 -11.90 -29.72
N THR A 43 4.83 -10.63 -29.65
CA THR A 43 5.72 -10.21 -28.57
C THR A 43 5.02 -10.64 -27.28
N PRO A 44 5.64 -11.48 -26.42
CA PRO A 44 4.99 -11.91 -25.19
C PRO A 44 4.63 -10.66 -24.39
N VAL A 45 3.35 -10.40 -24.18
CA VAL A 45 2.92 -9.37 -23.25
C VAL A 45 3.49 -9.80 -21.90
N ALA A 46 4.41 -9.01 -21.35
CA ALA A 46 4.99 -9.29 -20.03
C ALA A 46 3.81 -9.42 -19.05
N THR A 47 3.64 -10.63 -18.50
CA THR A 47 2.59 -10.85 -17.51
C THR A 47 2.94 -10.05 -16.24
N VAL A 48 1.94 -9.46 -15.61
CA VAL A 48 2.12 -8.69 -14.35
C VAL A 48 2.95 -9.46 -13.32
N GLY A 49 2.77 -10.79 -13.24
CA GLY A 49 3.49 -11.65 -12.32
C GLY A 49 5.01 -11.63 -12.47
N GLY A 50 5.54 -11.43 -13.66
CA GLY A 50 7.00 -11.38 -13.92
C GLY A 50 7.64 -10.01 -13.73
N LEU A 51 6.88 -8.96 -13.44
CA LEU A 51 7.42 -7.62 -13.24
C LEU A 51 8.15 -7.51 -11.91
N VAL A 52 9.29 -6.82 -11.92
CA VAL A 52 10.13 -6.60 -10.74
C VAL A 52 10.32 -5.11 -10.45
N GLU A 53 10.47 -4.77 -9.18
CA GLU A 53 10.92 -3.46 -8.72
C GLU A 53 12.35 -3.57 -8.18
N PRO A 54 13.26 -2.65 -8.48
CA PRO A 54 14.61 -2.70 -7.95
C PRO A 54 14.60 -2.57 -6.42
N PHE A 55 15.25 -3.50 -5.71
CA PHE A 55 15.38 -3.44 -4.25
C PHE A 55 16.50 -2.48 -3.82
N HIS A 56 17.67 -2.61 -4.47
CA HIS A 56 18.85 -1.82 -4.13
C HIS A 56 18.83 -0.43 -4.75
N GLY A 57 19.27 0.58 -4.01
CA GLY A 57 19.32 1.96 -4.47
C GLY A 57 19.60 2.93 -3.32
N ALA A 58 19.68 4.22 -3.60
CA ALA A 58 19.84 5.26 -2.58
C ALA A 58 18.60 5.36 -1.66
N ARG A 59 17.43 5.09 -2.20
CA ARG A 59 16.12 5.18 -1.54
C ARG A 59 15.44 3.83 -1.60
N GLN A 60 14.66 3.50 -0.57
CA GLN A 60 13.91 2.24 -0.55
C GLN A 60 12.75 2.25 -1.54
N ALA A 61 12.58 1.16 -2.29
CA ALA A 61 11.39 0.91 -3.08
C ALA A 61 10.14 0.79 -2.18
N GLY A 62 8.95 1.05 -2.76
CA GLY A 62 7.69 1.03 -2.02
C GLY A 62 7.28 2.37 -1.42
N VAL A 63 8.13 3.40 -1.45
CA VAL A 63 7.80 4.78 -1.05
C VAL A 63 7.24 5.55 -2.25
N ALA A 64 8.12 5.93 -3.19
CA ALA A 64 7.75 6.66 -4.41
C ALA A 64 7.34 5.73 -5.57
N THR A 65 7.49 4.42 -5.43
CA THR A 65 7.02 3.42 -6.40
C THR A 65 5.51 3.54 -6.60
N GLU A 66 5.04 3.41 -7.82
CA GLU A 66 3.60 3.39 -8.10
C GLU A 66 2.92 2.32 -7.23
N PRO A 67 1.82 2.67 -6.55
CA PRO A 67 1.18 1.76 -5.60
C PRO A 67 0.67 0.47 -6.25
N GLN A 68 1.06 -0.66 -5.69
CA GLN A 68 0.60 -1.99 -6.09
C GLN A 68 -0.80 -2.28 -5.52
N ALA A 69 -1.45 -3.34 -6.07
CA ALA A 69 -2.84 -3.69 -5.73
C ALA A 69 -3.03 -4.17 -4.29
N HIS A 70 -2.04 -4.87 -3.73
CA HIS A 70 -2.13 -5.47 -2.39
C HIS A 70 -1.00 -4.97 -1.51
N ALA A 71 -1.30 -4.78 -0.23
CA ALA A 71 -0.33 -4.41 0.79
C ALA A 71 -0.52 -5.21 2.07
N SER A 72 0.58 -5.48 2.76
CA SER A 72 0.61 -5.89 4.15
C SER A 72 1.58 -5.01 4.92
N PHE A 73 1.07 -4.38 5.96
CA PHE A 73 1.85 -3.62 6.92
C PHE A 73 2.03 -4.48 8.17
N VAL A 74 3.27 -4.85 8.46
CA VAL A 74 3.62 -5.68 9.61
C VAL A 74 4.44 -4.83 10.58
N ALA A 75 3.89 -4.55 11.75
CA ALA A 75 4.66 -3.93 12.82
C ALA A 75 5.18 -5.00 13.79
N LEU A 76 6.44 -4.88 14.13
CA LEU A 76 7.14 -5.78 15.04
C LEU A 76 7.55 -5.02 16.30
N THR A 77 7.52 -5.70 17.44
CA THR A 77 8.13 -5.25 18.70
C THR A 77 9.41 -6.00 18.95
N VAL A 78 10.51 -5.29 19.15
CA VAL A 78 11.82 -5.87 19.49
C VAL A 78 11.74 -6.58 20.84
N ARG A 79 12.30 -7.79 20.92
CA ARG A 79 12.31 -8.57 22.18
C ARG A 79 13.25 -7.96 23.19
N ALA A 80 12.93 -8.12 24.46
CA ALA A 80 13.83 -7.72 25.55
C ALA A 80 15.20 -8.43 25.41
N GLY A 81 16.27 -7.67 25.60
CA GLY A 81 17.65 -8.18 25.50
C GLY A 81 18.21 -8.25 24.08
N VAL A 82 17.44 -7.88 23.05
CA VAL A 82 17.97 -7.72 21.69
C VAL A 82 18.72 -6.39 21.62
N ASP A 83 20.03 -6.48 21.42
CA ASP A 83 20.95 -5.35 21.32
C ASP A 83 21.19 -4.93 19.86
N ARG A 84 22.04 -3.91 19.69
CA ARG A 84 22.44 -3.37 18.37
C ARG A 84 23.04 -4.45 17.46
N ALA A 85 23.88 -5.35 17.99
CA ALA A 85 24.50 -6.39 17.20
C ALA A 85 23.48 -7.43 16.72
N ALA A 86 22.52 -7.80 17.59
CA ALA A 86 21.41 -8.67 17.23
C ALA A 86 20.47 -8.03 16.21
N LEU A 87 20.14 -6.74 16.36
CA LEU A 87 19.38 -5.99 15.36
C LEU A 87 20.11 -5.94 14.02
N GLY A 88 21.42 -5.71 14.00
CA GLY A 88 22.21 -5.76 12.78
C GLY A 88 22.16 -7.12 12.08
N ARG A 89 22.19 -8.25 12.83
CA ARG A 89 22.02 -9.59 12.25
C ARG A 89 20.61 -9.78 11.66
N MET A 90 19.58 -9.38 12.39
CA MET A 90 18.20 -9.43 11.91
C MET A 90 18.02 -8.65 10.61
N LEU A 91 18.46 -7.39 10.57
CA LEU A 91 18.27 -6.54 9.40
C LEU A 91 19.06 -7.02 8.18
N ARG A 92 20.25 -7.61 8.36
CA ARG A 92 21.00 -8.26 7.26
C ARG A 92 20.22 -9.44 6.70
N LEU A 93 19.70 -10.31 7.55
CA LEU A 93 18.89 -11.46 7.13
C LEU A 93 17.65 -11.00 6.37
N LEU A 94 16.86 -10.10 6.96
CA LEU A 94 15.64 -9.59 6.34
C LEU A 94 15.93 -8.83 5.03
N THR A 95 17.05 -8.12 4.93
CA THR A 95 17.46 -7.41 3.71
C THR A 95 17.79 -8.38 2.59
N ASP A 96 18.57 -9.44 2.86
CA ASP A 96 18.94 -10.44 1.83
C ASP A 96 17.70 -11.16 1.32
N ASP A 97 16.82 -11.59 2.23
CA ASP A 97 15.61 -12.29 1.84
C ASP A 97 14.62 -11.38 1.10
N ALA A 98 14.43 -10.13 1.53
CA ALA A 98 13.64 -9.15 0.80
C ALA A 98 14.20 -8.88 -0.61
N ALA A 99 15.53 -8.70 -0.72
CA ALA A 99 16.19 -8.50 -2.01
C ALA A 99 16.02 -9.68 -2.96
N ARG A 100 15.97 -10.91 -2.43
CA ARG A 100 15.70 -12.13 -3.23
C ARG A 100 14.25 -12.18 -3.69
N LEU A 101 13.32 -12.09 -2.74
CA LEU A 101 11.89 -12.20 -3.00
C LEU A 101 11.39 -11.15 -4.00
N THR A 102 11.85 -9.91 -3.90
CA THR A 102 11.48 -8.83 -4.84
C THR A 102 11.97 -9.08 -6.27
N GLN A 103 12.93 -9.98 -6.46
CA GLN A 103 13.46 -10.39 -7.77
C GLN A 103 12.98 -11.79 -8.21
N GLY A 104 11.93 -12.32 -7.59
CA GLY A 104 11.41 -13.67 -7.93
C GLY A 104 12.39 -14.79 -7.59
N ARG A 105 13.26 -14.60 -6.61
CA ARG A 105 14.20 -15.62 -6.12
C ARG A 105 13.82 -16.05 -4.71
N PRO A 106 13.93 -17.34 -4.37
CA PRO A 106 13.60 -17.80 -3.03
C PRO A 106 14.51 -17.18 -1.97
N ALA A 107 13.97 -16.91 -0.79
CA ALA A 107 14.73 -16.58 0.41
C ALA A 107 15.65 -17.74 0.82
N LEU A 108 16.64 -17.48 1.67
CA LEU A 108 17.66 -18.47 2.03
C LEU A 108 17.07 -19.74 2.68
N ALA A 109 16.05 -19.58 3.53
CA ALA A 109 15.40 -20.67 4.24
C ALA A 109 13.94 -20.87 3.78
N ASP A 110 13.68 -20.59 2.51
CA ASP A 110 12.37 -20.75 1.90
C ASP A 110 12.11 -22.23 1.57
N THR A 111 11.01 -22.75 2.08
CA THR A 111 10.58 -24.15 1.85
C THR A 111 9.48 -24.26 0.80
N GLU A 112 8.93 -23.16 0.37
CA GLU A 112 7.89 -23.05 -0.66
C GLU A 112 8.28 -22.01 -1.73
N ALA A 113 9.46 -22.23 -2.32
CA ALA A 113 10.10 -21.35 -3.29
C ALA A 113 9.18 -20.98 -4.48
N GLU A 114 8.29 -21.90 -4.87
CA GLU A 114 7.35 -21.74 -5.98
C GLU A 114 6.40 -20.54 -5.79
N LEU A 115 6.10 -20.18 -4.54
CA LEU A 115 5.23 -19.05 -4.22
C LEU A 115 5.93 -17.69 -4.44
N GLY A 116 7.28 -17.67 -4.47
CA GLY A 116 8.09 -16.47 -4.65
C GLY A 116 8.55 -16.22 -6.09
N LEU A 117 8.29 -17.15 -7.04
CA LEU A 117 8.80 -17.05 -8.42
C LEU A 117 8.15 -15.93 -9.25
N LEU A 118 6.97 -15.47 -8.85
CA LEU A 118 6.24 -14.39 -9.52
C LEU A 118 6.17 -13.18 -8.58
N PRO A 119 7.12 -12.26 -8.61
CA PRO A 119 7.19 -11.14 -7.67
C PRO A 119 6.07 -10.11 -7.87
N ALA A 120 5.50 -10.00 -9.05
CA ALA A 120 4.39 -9.10 -9.34
C ALA A 120 4.63 -7.67 -8.81
N ARG A 121 5.78 -7.09 -9.12
CA ARG A 121 6.25 -5.80 -8.62
C ARG A 121 6.40 -5.73 -7.09
N LEU A 122 6.74 -6.85 -6.45
CA LEU A 122 6.92 -6.91 -4.99
C LEU A 122 7.92 -5.85 -4.52
N THR A 123 7.54 -5.12 -3.49
CA THR A 123 8.43 -4.23 -2.72
C THR A 123 8.35 -4.56 -1.24
N VAL A 124 9.49 -4.43 -0.56
CA VAL A 124 9.58 -4.52 0.89
C VAL A 124 10.28 -3.26 1.39
N THR A 125 9.55 -2.44 2.15
CA THR A 125 10.07 -1.20 2.72
C THR A 125 10.19 -1.35 4.23
N PHE A 126 11.34 -0.98 4.77
CA PHE A 126 11.65 -1.06 6.20
C PHE A 126 11.45 0.29 6.85
N GLY A 127 10.73 0.33 7.97
CA GLY A 127 10.53 1.53 8.77
C GLY A 127 10.98 1.31 10.21
N PHE A 128 11.74 2.25 10.78
CA PHE A 128 12.29 2.19 12.10
C PHE A 128 11.48 3.06 13.07
N GLY A 129 10.82 2.43 14.02
CA GLY A 129 10.09 3.10 15.09
C GLY A 129 11.00 3.50 16.27
N PRO A 130 10.50 4.34 17.18
CA PRO A 130 11.31 4.84 18.32
C PRO A 130 11.94 3.74 19.17
N GLY A 131 11.25 2.60 19.33
CA GLY A 131 11.76 1.48 20.14
C GLY A 131 12.98 0.81 19.54
N LEU A 132 13.10 0.74 18.21
CA LEU A 132 14.28 0.17 17.55
C LEU A 132 15.53 1.01 17.84
N TYR A 133 15.45 2.33 17.75
CA TYR A 133 16.56 3.24 18.06
C TYR A 133 17.01 3.09 19.51
N ARG A 134 16.06 2.99 20.47
CA ARG A 134 16.37 2.75 21.88
C ARG A 134 17.03 1.39 22.12
N ALA A 135 16.50 0.32 21.53
CA ALA A 135 17.06 -1.03 21.64
C ALA A 135 18.49 -1.11 21.05
N ALA A 136 18.75 -0.35 19.99
CA ALA A 136 20.07 -0.25 19.38
C ALA A 136 21.03 0.67 20.14
N GLY A 137 20.56 1.46 21.12
CA GLY A 137 21.39 2.46 21.81
C GLY A 137 21.86 3.62 20.93
N VAL A 138 21.05 4.00 19.92
CA VAL A 138 21.34 5.07 18.94
C VAL A 138 20.15 6.05 18.83
N ASP A 139 19.51 6.36 19.94
CA ASP A 139 18.33 7.26 19.95
C ASP A 139 18.68 8.69 19.48
N ASP A 140 19.95 9.09 19.57
CA ASP A 140 20.51 10.31 19.01
C ASP A 140 20.47 10.39 17.48
N ARG A 141 20.37 9.24 16.81
CA ARG A 141 20.19 9.15 15.34
C ARG A 141 18.74 9.09 14.91
N ARG A 142 17.81 9.06 15.84
CA ARG A 142 16.37 9.07 15.50
C ARG A 142 15.97 10.47 15.04
N PRO A 143 15.30 10.61 13.87
CA PRO A 143 14.72 11.90 13.48
C PRO A 143 13.75 12.41 14.55
N THR A 144 13.86 13.68 14.93
CA THR A 144 13.14 14.26 16.08
C THR A 144 11.61 14.17 15.93
N SER A 145 11.12 14.18 14.68
CA SER A 145 9.69 14.04 14.37
C SER A 145 9.18 12.59 14.42
N VAL A 146 10.07 11.59 14.55
CA VAL A 146 9.72 10.16 14.68
C VAL A 146 9.46 9.85 16.15
N THR A 147 8.27 10.18 16.58
CA THR A 147 7.74 9.93 17.93
C THR A 147 6.23 9.73 17.81
N ASP A 148 5.58 9.29 18.88
CA ASP A 148 4.12 9.20 18.89
C ASP A 148 3.49 10.55 18.54
N LEU A 149 2.46 10.52 17.70
CA LEU A 149 1.72 11.74 17.35
C LEU A 149 1.01 12.31 18.59
N PRO A 150 0.80 13.64 18.64
CA PRO A 150 -0.06 14.20 19.66
C PRO A 150 -1.48 13.63 19.52
N SER A 151 -2.20 13.55 20.63
CA SER A 151 -3.60 13.12 20.64
C SER A 151 -4.47 14.15 19.92
N PHE A 152 -5.37 13.67 19.06
CA PHE A 152 -6.39 14.49 18.39
C PHE A 152 -7.78 14.15 18.96
N ARG A 153 -8.69 15.12 19.04
CA ARG A 153 -10.04 14.92 19.59
C ARG A 153 -10.86 13.84 18.89
N ILE A 154 -10.54 13.56 17.64
CA ILE A 154 -11.19 12.57 16.78
C ILE A 154 -10.65 11.14 16.97
N ASP A 155 -9.54 11.00 17.70
CA ASP A 155 -8.88 9.72 17.89
C ASP A 155 -9.62 8.81 18.85
N ARG A 156 -9.69 7.52 18.50
CA ARG A 156 -10.13 6.41 19.34
C ARG A 156 -9.11 5.27 19.24
N LEU A 157 -7.83 5.62 19.44
CA LEU A 157 -6.71 4.72 19.18
C LEU A 157 -6.76 3.48 20.07
N GLN A 158 -6.55 2.33 19.45
CA GLN A 158 -6.47 1.03 20.08
C GLN A 158 -5.00 0.58 20.11
N PRO A 159 -4.49 0.10 21.27
CA PRO A 159 -3.11 -0.41 21.36
C PRO A 159 -2.82 -1.55 20.37
N ALA A 160 -3.84 -2.35 20.05
CA ALA A 160 -3.76 -3.44 19.07
C ALA A 160 -3.41 -2.99 17.64
N TRP A 161 -3.61 -1.70 17.32
CA TRP A 161 -3.36 -1.14 15.99
C TRP A 161 -2.36 0.03 16.00
N SER A 162 -1.59 0.18 17.10
CA SER A 162 -0.75 1.36 17.29
C SER A 162 0.69 1.02 17.64
N GLY A 163 1.61 1.91 17.26
CA GLY A 163 3.03 1.81 17.54
C GLY A 163 3.73 0.67 16.80
N GLY A 164 4.95 0.37 17.20
CA GLY A 164 5.82 -0.64 16.62
C GLY A 164 7.27 -0.17 16.60
N ASP A 165 8.22 -1.12 16.64
CA ASP A 165 9.65 -0.82 16.64
C ASP A 165 10.27 -0.99 15.25
N LEU A 166 9.77 -1.98 14.48
CA LEU A 166 10.13 -2.19 13.08
C LEU A 166 8.84 -2.36 12.27
N LEU A 167 8.73 -1.63 11.17
CA LEU A 167 7.70 -1.80 10.14
C LEU A 167 8.29 -2.55 8.96
N LEU A 168 7.55 -3.53 8.44
CA LEU A 168 7.72 -4.10 7.11
C LEU A 168 6.48 -3.74 6.29
N GLN A 169 6.63 -2.86 5.30
CA GLN A 169 5.59 -2.60 4.32
C GLN A 169 5.86 -3.48 3.11
N ILE A 170 4.97 -4.42 2.83
CA ILE A 170 5.09 -5.44 1.78
C ILE A 170 3.97 -5.19 0.80
N CYS A 171 4.30 -4.82 -0.45
CA CYS A 171 3.30 -4.53 -1.47
C CYS A 171 3.62 -5.28 -2.76
N ALA A 172 2.59 -5.82 -3.44
CA ALA A 172 2.69 -6.43 -4.76
C ALA A 172 1.36 -6.31 -5.52
N ASP A 173 1.37 -6.60 -6.81
CA ASP A 173 0.15 -6.68 -7.61
C ASP A 173 -0.53 -8.07 -7.52
N ASP A 174 0.05 -9.00 -6.75
CA ASP A 174 -0.50 -10.31 -6.45
C ASP A 174 -0.55 -10.59 -4.94
N ALA A 175 -1.69 -11.07 -4.46
CA ALA A 175 -1.93 -11.33 -3.04
C ALA A 175 -1.10 -12.51 -2.51
N ILE A 176 -0.80 -13.52 -3.35
CA ILE A 176 0.03 -14.67 -2.95
C ILE A 176 1.46 -14.22 -2.70
N SER A 177 2.01 -13.37 -3.58
CA SER A 177 3.36 -12.79 -3.43
C SER A 177 3.49 -12.01 -2.12
N VAL A 178 2.47 -11.18 -1.77
CA VAL A 178 2.43 -10.46 -0.48
C VAL A 178 2.38 -11.42 0.70
N ALA A 179 1.49 -12.41 0.66
CA ALA A 179 1.29 -13.36 1.76
C ALA A 179 2.55 -14.23 1.99
N HIS A 180 3.20 -14.66 0.92
CA HIS A 180 4.42 -15.44 0.98
C HIS A 180 5.57 -14.62 1.58
N ALA A 181 5.85 -13.43 1.04
CA ALA A 181 6.88 -12.54 1.54
C ALA A 181 6.65 -12.18 3.02
N GLN A 182 5.41 -11.87 3.41
CA GLN A 182 5.03 -11.61 4.81
C GLN A 182 5.40 -12.81 5.70
N ARG A 183 5.02 -14.04 5.30
CA ARG A 183 5.26 -15.24 6.08
C ARG A 183 6.76 -15.49 6.28
N VAL A 184 7.55 -15.39 5.22
CA VAL A 184 9.01 -15.55 5.26
C VAL A 184 9.63 -14.54 6.20
N LEU A 185 9.41 -13.27 5.99
CA LEU A 185 10.03 -12.19 6.79
C LEU A 185 9.59 -12.21 8.26
N ILE A 186 8.35 -12.57 8.57
CA ILE A 186 7.90 -12.80 9.96
C ILE A 186 8.62 -13.99 10.57
N LYS A 187 8.78 -15.11 9.84
CA LYS A 187 9.50 -16.30 10.32
C LYS A 187 10.93 -15.94 10.72
N ASP A 188 11.63 -15.19 9.87
CA ASP A 188 13.04 -14.83 10.07
C ASP A 188 13.23 -13.78 11.17
N SER A 189 12.22 -12.98 11.44
CA SER A 189 12.25 -12.01 12.55
C SER A 189 12.02 -12.60 13.93
N ARG A 190 11.44 -13.82 14.06
CA ARG A 190 11.02 -14.43 15.34
C ARG A 190 12.08 -14.52 16.43
N PRO A 191 13.37 -14.79 16.15
CA PRO A 191 14.37 -14.79 17.19
C PRO A 191 14.60 -13.42 17.84
N PHE A 192 14.26 -12.32 17.13
CA PHE A 192 14.60 -10.94 17.49
C PHE A 192 13.38 -10.10 17.87
N ALA A 193 12.22 -10.41 17.32
CA ALA A 193 11.03 -9.59 17.47
C ALA A 193 9.76 -10.44 17.53
N THR A 194 8.68 -9.83 17.98
CA THR A 194 7.31 -10.40 17.93
C THR A 194 6.43 -9.54 17.07
N VAL A 195 5.46 -10.14 16.39
CA VAL A 195 4.43 -9.39 15.66
C VAL A 195 3.61 -8.60 16.67
N ARG A 196 3.50 -7.31 16.46
CA ARG A 196 2.64 -6.40 17.21
C ARG A 196 1.27 -6.31 16.59
N TRP A 197 1.23 -6.02 15.29
CA TRP A 197 0.01 -6.05 14.48
C TRP A 197 0.35 -6.30 13.01
N VAL A 198 -0.64 -6.81 12.28
CA VAL A 198 -0.62 -6.91 10.82
C VAL A 198 -1.88 -6.27 10.29
N GLN A 199 -1.74 -5.40 9.30
CA GLN A 199 -2.85 -4.81 8.59
C GLN A 199 -2.69 -5.06 7.09
N GLN A 200 -3.63 -5.80 6.51
CA GLN A 200 -3.72 -6.01 5.07
C GLN A 200 -4.62 -4.97 4.44
N GLY A 201 -4.29 -4.58 3.22
CA GLY A 201 -5.08 -3.63 2.46
C GLY A 201 -5.02 -3.89 0.97
N PHE A 202 -5.96 -3.30 0.25
CA PHE A 202 -6.11 -3.50 -1.18
C PHE A 202 -6.43 -2.20 -1.91
N ARG A 203 -6.15 -2.21 -3.20
CA ARG A 203 -6.52 -1.22 -4.20
C ARG A 203 -7.09 -1.96 -5.41
N ARG A 204 -7.47 -1.23 -6.48
CA ARG A 204 -7.83 -1.89 -7.74
C ARG A 204 -6.63 -2.62 -8.32
N SER A 205 -6.90 -3.80 -8.87
CA SER A 205 -5.89 -4.59 -9.57
C SER A 205 -5.45 -3.93 -10.87
N PRO A 206 -4.21 -4.16 -11.35
CA PRO A 206 -3.77 -3.68 -12.64
C PRO A 206 -4.71 -4.08 -13.77
N GLY A 207 -4.98 -3.16 -14.68
CA GLY A 207 -5.86 -3.39 -15.83
C GLY A 207 -7.36 -3.20 -15.57
N VAL A 208 -7.79 -2.99 -14.33
CA VAL A 208 -9.20 -2.66 -14.02
C VAL A 208 -9.54 -1.22 -14.41
N GLU A 209 -8.57 -0.31 -14.28
CA GLU A 209 -8.65 1.08 -14.73
C GLU A 209 -7.43 1.39 -15.62
N PRO A 210 -7.54 2.36 -16.55
CA PRO A 210 -6.37 2.84 -17.27
C PRO A 210 -5.26 3.31 -16.32
N GLY A 211 -3.99 3.15 -16.71
CA GLY A 211 -2.85 3.62 -15.92
C GLY A 211 -2.92 5.12 -15.65
N GLY A 212 -2.42 5.54 -14.47
CA GLY A 212 -2.40 6.93 -14.04
C GLY A 212 -3.71 7.46 -13.44
N HIS A 213 -4.75 6.64 -13.34
CA HIS A 213 -5.99 7.04 -12.67
C HIS A 213 -5.80 7.09 -11.14
N THR A 214 -6.35 8.14 -10.53
CA THR A 214 -6.42 8.23 -9.08
C THR A 214 -7.41 7.19 -8.54
N GLN A 215 -6.98 6.36 -7.62
CA GLN A 215 -7.84 5.32 -7.03
C GLN A 215 -9.01 5.92 -6.26
N ARG A 216 -10.08 5.10 -6.09
CA ARG A 216 -11.18 5.41 -5.17
C ARG A 216 -11.01 4.68 -3.84
N ASN A 217 -11.31 5.38 -2.75
CA ASN A 217 -11.53 4.75 -1.46
C ASN A 217 -12.95 4.14 -1.37
N LEU A 218 -13.28 3.49 -0.23
CA LEU A 218 -14.57 2.81 -0.08
C LEU A 218 -15.76 3.76 0.09
N PHE A 219 -15.54 5.05 0.36
CA PHE A 219 -16.57 6.09 0.21
C PHE A 219 -16.86 6.46 -1.26
N GLY A 220 -16.14 5.86 -2.20
CA GLY A 220 -16.27 6.15 -3.63
C GLY A 220 -15.53 7.39 -4.09
N GLN A 221 -14.83 8.10 -3.20
CA GLN A 221 -14.09 9.31 -3.53
C GLN A 221 -12.72 9.01 -4.15
N LEU A 222 -12.25 9.85 -5.09
CA LEU A 222 -10.88 9.81 -5.58
C LEU A 222 -9.92 10.21 -4.46
N ASP A 223 -8.92 9.37 -4.19
CA ASP A 223 -8.00 9.52 -3.06
C ASP A 223 -6.55 9.48 -3.53
N GLY A 224 -5.96 10.64 -3.73
CA GLY A 224 -4.60 10.81 -4.24
C GLY A 224 -4.41 12.05 -5.10
N THR A 225 -5.46 12.68 -5.59
CA THR A 225 -5.42 13.82 -6.53
C THR A 225 -4.44 14.93 -6.13
N ALA A 226 -4.33 15.25 -4.83
CA ALA A 226 -3.45 16.30 -4.31
C ALA A 226 -2.03 15.79 -3.95
N ASN A 227 -1.67 14.56 -4.32
CA ASN A 227 -0.31 14.08 -4.14
C ASN A 227 0.69 14.92 -4.94
N PRO A 228 1.94 15.10 -4.43
CA PRO A 228 2.97 15.77 -5.21
C PRO A 228 3.21 15.02 -6.52
N LYS A 229 3.36 15.79 -7.60
CA LYS A 229 3.63 15.20 -8.93
C LYS A 229 5.00 14.52 -8.95
N PRO A 230 5.16 13.41 -9.69
CA PRO A 230 6.46 12.75 -9.86
C PRO A 230 7.57 13.71 -10.32
N GLY A 231 8.80 13.45 -9.90
CA GLY A 231 9.96 14.29 -10.17
C GLY A 231 10.24 15.28 -9.03
N ALA A 232 10.74 16.47 -9.34
CA ALA A 232 11.21 17.44 -8.35
C ALA A 232 10.19 17.81 -7.25
N PRO A 233 8.89 18.00 -7.52
CA PRO A 233 7.91 18.27 -6.47
C PRO A 233 7.81 17.11 -5.46
N MET A 234 7.76 15.87 -5.94
CA MET A 234 7.72 14.68 -5.08
C MET A 234 9.02 14.53 -4.30
N ASP A 235 10.16 14.69 -4.95
CA ASP A 235 11.47 14.57 -4.29
C ASP A 235 11.63 15.59 -3.16
N THR A 236 11.19 16.83 -3.39
CA THR A 236 11.23 17.91 -2.39
C THR A 236 10.32 17.63 -1.18
N ALA A 237 9.16 17.03 -1.41
CA ALA A 237 8.22 16.71 -0.34
C ALA A 237 8.66 15.50 0.49
N LEU A 238 9.30 14.51 -0.14
CA LEU A 238 9.52 13.19 0.47
C LEU A 238 10.86 13.05 1.15
N TRP A 239 11.95 13.48 0.49
CA TRP A 239 13.29 13.05 0.88
C TRP A 239 14.04 14.13 1.64
N VAL A 240 14.76 13.72 2.66
CA VAL A 240 15.72 14.58 3.36
C VAL A 240 16.92 14.77 2.42
N PRO A 241 17.16 16.00 1.91
CA PRO A 241 18.18 16.20 0.87
C PRO A 241 19.61 16.19 1.43
N ASP A 242 19.79 16.64 2.67
CA ASP A 242 21.09 16.92 3.29
C ASP A 242 21.17 16.31 4.69
N GLY A 243 22.41 16.16 5.20
CA GLY A 243 22.66 15.68 6.54
C GLY A 243 23.63 14.49 6.59
N PRO A 244 23.76 13.85 7.75
CA PRO A 244 24.59 12.66 7.89
C PRO A 244 24.05 11.50 7.05
N ALA A 245 24.91 10.54 6.73
CA ALA A 245 24.59 9.44 5.82
C ALA A 245 23.36 8.63 6.23
N TRP A 246 23.09 8.50 7.52
CA TRP A 246 21.91 7.79 8.04
C TRP A 246 20.59 8.54 7.85
N LEU A 247 20.62 9.83 7.51
CA LEU A 247 19.45 10.70 7.34
C LEU A 247 19.21 11.08 5.87
N ARG A 248 20.29 11.33 5.10
CA ARG A 248 20.18 11.72 3.69
C ARG A 248 19.45 10.63 2.89
N ASP A 249 18.57 11.02 1.97
CA ASP A 249 17.70 10.13 1.21
C ASP A 249 16.74 9.28 2.05
N SER A 250 16.61 9.57 3.34
CA SER A 250 15.55 9.02 4.20
C SER A 250 14.24 9.77 4.02
N THR A 251 13.17 9.17 4.51
CA THR A 251 11.85 9.80 4.66
C THR A 251 11.21 9.36 5.97
N THR A 252 10.05 9.86 6.28
CA THR A 252 9.23 9.39 7.40
C THR A 252 7.88 8.88 6.92
N VAL A 253 7.26 8.00 7.67
CA VAL A 253 5.91 7.53 7.40
C VAL A 253 5.02 7.65 8.63
N VAL A 254 3.82 8.15 8.39
CA VAL A 254 2.71 8.09 9.34
C VAL A 254 1.69 7.09 8.81
N LEU A 255 1.35 6.11 9.64
CA LEU A 255 0.30 5.14 9.40
C LEU A 255 -0.88 5.41 10.32
N ARG A 256 -2.09 5.51 9.76
CA ARG A 256 -3.33 5.60 10.52
C ARG A 256 -4.29 4.53 10.02
N ARG A 257 -4.79 3.67 10.90
CA ARG A 257 -5.96 2.84 10.62
C ARG A 257 -7.19 3.69 10.89
N ILE A 258 -7.95 3.99 9.84
CA ILE A 258 -9.14 4.84 9.90
C ILE A 258 -10.35 3.95 9.63
N SER A 259 -11.21 3.77 10.63
CA SER A 259 -12.51 3.11 10.47
C SER A 259 -13.46 4.05 9.74
N MET A 260 -14.22 3.51 8.79
CA MET A 260 -15.24 4.20 7.99
C MET A 260 -16.62 3.67 8.38
N ASN A 261 -17.50 4.55 8.86
CA ASN A 261 -18.89 4.21 9.14
C ASN A 261 -19.71 4.21 7.85
N MET A 262 -19.72 3.05 7.18
CA MET A 262 -20.40 2.88 5.89
C MET A 262 -21.92 3.00 6.05
N GLU A 263 -22.47 2.48 7.14
CA GLU A 263 -23.90 2.44 7.39
C GLU A 263 -24.51 3.85 7.42
N THR A 264 -23.86 4.79 8.08
CA THR A 264 -24.34 6.18 8.13
C THR A 264 -23.93 7.00 6.92
N TRP A 265 -22.77 6.67 6.29
CA TRP A 265 -22.36 7.28 5.00
C TRP A 265 -23.36 6.97 3.89
N ASP A 266 -23.91 5.76 3.85
CA ASP A 266 -24.84 5.32 2.83
C ASP A 266 -26.22 5.99 2.92
N LEU A 267 -26.54 6.58 4.06
CA LEU A 267 -27.76 7.40 4.22
C LEU A 267 -27.67 8.77 3.55
N LEU A 268 -26.45 9.24 3.22
CA LEU A 268 -26.27 10.56 2.62
C LEU A 268 -26.66 10.56 1.14
N GLY A 269 -27.30 11.64 0.72
CA GLY A 269 -27.46 11.98 -0.68
C GLY A 269 -26.13 12.28 -1.37
N ARG A 270 -26.10 12.17 -2.71
CA ARG A 270 -24.89 12.44 -3.49
C ARG A 270 -24.33 13.83 -3.21
N THR A 271 -25.17 14.86 -3.19
CA THR A 271 -24.78 16.24 -2.94
C THR A 271 -24.08 16.40 -1.59
N ASP A 272 -24.62 15.78 -0.53
CA ASP A 272 -24.05 15.86 0.82
C ASP A 272 -22.66 15.22 0.88
N ARG A 273 -22.49 14.07 0.21
CA ARG A 273 -21.17 13.41 0.08
C ARG A 273 -20.16 14.28 -0.66
N GLU A 274 -20.60 14.96 -1.74
CA GLU A 274 -19.76 15.86 -2.52
C GLU A 274 -19.38 17.11 -1.73
N LEU A 275 -20.32 17.69 -0.98
CA LEU A 275 -20.07 18.85 -0.09
C LEU A 275 -19.10 18.50 1.06
N ALA A 276 -19.27 17.33 1.69
CA ALA A 276 -18.38 16.89 2.76
C ALA A 276 -16.92 16.78 2.31
N VAL A 277 -16.69 16.36 1.06
CA VAL A 277 -15.33 16.21 0.50
C VAL A 277 -14.86 17.48 -0.21
N GLY A 278 -15.76 18.25 -0.82
CA GLY A 278 -15.46 19.42 -1.67
C GLY A 278 -15.23 19.04 -3.14
N ARG A 279 -15.53 17.80 -3.54
CA ARG A 279 -15.29 17.29 -4.90
C ARG A 279 -16.49 16.49 -5.41
N ARG A 280 -16.67 16.52 -6.74
CA ARG A 280 -17.66 15.68 -7.42
C ARG A 280 -17.28 14.21 -7.32
N LEU A 281 -18.26 13.37 -7.09
CA LEU A 281 -18.04 11.94 -6.88
C LEU A 281 -17.64 11.22 -8.19
N ASP A 282 -18.22 11.60 -9.31
CA ASP A 282 -17.96 10.96 -10.62
C ASP A 282 -16.59 11.33 -11.20
N THR A 283 -16.32 12.62 -11.35
CA THR A 283 -15.12 13.15 -12.01
C THR A 283 -13.96 13.41 -11.07
N GLY A 284 -14.22 13.54 -9.74
CA GLY A 284 -13.22 14.00 -8.78
C GLY A 284 -12.89 15.49 -8.90
N ALA A 285 -13.56 16.23 -9.78
CA ALA A 285 -13.36 17.66 -9.94
C ALA A 285 -13.69 18.42 -8.65
N PRO A 286 -12.99 19.52 -8.31
CA PRO A 286 -13.47 20.47 -7.31
C PRO A 286 -14.90 20.89 -7.62
N LEU A 287 -15.72 21.23 -6.63
CA LEU A 287 -17.10 21.71 -6.89
C LEU A 287 -17.14 22.95 -7.76
N THR A 288 -16.05 23.71 -7.85
CA THR A 288 -15.84 24.88 -8.71
C THR A 288 -15.18 24.55 -10.05
N GLY A 289 -14.89 23.27 -10.33
CA GLY A 289 -14.21 22.83 -11.54
C GLY A 289 -14.99 21.78 -12.31
N THR A 290 -14.39 21.26 -13.39
CA THR A 290 -14.96 20.26 -14.31
C THR A 290 -14.10 19.01 -14.46
N ALA A 291 -12.79 19.09 -14.18
CA ALA A 291 -11.82 18.00 -14.24
C ALA A 291 -11.14 17.77 -12.88
N GLU A 292 -10.65 16.55 -12.64
CA GLU A 292 -10.05 16.11 -11.37
C GLU A 292 -8.94 17.07 -10.87
N HIS A 293 -8.10 17.53 -11.80
CA HIS A 293 -6.90 18.32 -11.48
C HIS A 293 -7.09 19.83 -11.65
N ASP A 294 -8.34 20.31 -11.82
CA ASP A 294 -8.61 21.74 -11.82
C ASP A 294 -8.25 22.34 -10.46
N GLU A 295 -7.71 23.58 -10.47
CA GLU A 295 -7.45 24.32 -9.25
C GLU A 295 -8.77 24.74 -8.59
N PRO A 296 -8.95 24.44 -7.29
CA PRO A 296 -10.17 24.81 -6.58
C PRO A 296 -10.21 26.32 -6.31
N ASP A 297 -11.33 26.95 -6.61
CA ASP A 297 -11.61 28.32 -6.18
C ASP A 297 -12.38 28.31 -4.85
N PHE A 298 -11.67 28.46 -3.74
CA PHE A 298 -12.26 28.50 -2.39
C PHE A 298 -13.00 29.80 -2.07
N ALA A 299 -12.89 30.84 -2.91
CA ALA A 299 -13.57 32.12 -2.73
C ALA A 299 -14.87 32.20 -3.54
N ALA A 300 -15.11 31.28 -4.48
CA ALA A 300 -16.33 31.27 -5.29
C ALA A 300 -17.57 31.09 -4.40
N THR A 301 -18.59 31.90 -4.63
CA THR A 301 -19.88 31.84 -3.94
C THR A 301 -21.01 31.50 -4.87
N ASP A 302 -22.04 30.89 -4.34
CA ASP A 302 -23.32 30.67 -5.01
C ASP A 302 -24.18 31.94 -5.02
N PRO A 303 -25.37 31.96 -5.65
CA PRO A 303 -26.28 33.12 -5.67
C PRO A 303 -26.74 33.61 -4.27
N ASP A 304 -26.70 32.73 -3.28
CA ASP A 304 -27.09 33.00 -1.88
C ASP A 304 -25.92 33.55 -1.07
N GLY A 305 -24.72 33.67 -1.67
CA GLY A 305 -23.50 34.17 -1.04
C GLY A 305 -22.75 33.15 -0.19
N LEU A 306 -23.12 31.85 -0.25
CA LEU A 306 -22.41 30.77 0.42
C LEU A 306 -21.25 30.29 -0.45
N THR A 307 -20.15 29.86 0.17
CA THR A 307 -19.01 29.29 -0.58
C THR A 307 -19.41 27.99 -1.26
N VAL A 308 -19.13 27.87 -2.56
CA VAL A 308 -19.41 26.66 -3.37
C VAL A 308 -18.66 25.46 -2.81
N ILE A 309 -17.39 25.65 -2.38
CA ILE A 309 -16.63 24.63 -1.64
C ILE A 309 -16.70 25.03 -0.16
N PRO A 310 -17.40 24.27 0.68
CA PRO A 310 -17.55 24.63 2.10
C PRO A 310 -16.21 24.68 2.84
N ASP A 311 -16.10 25.56 3.83
CA ASP A 311 -14.90 25.72 4.66
C ASP A 311 -14.63 24.49 5.56
N PHE A 312 -15.67 23.68 5.81
CA PHE A 312 -15.61 22.42 6.55
C PHE A 312 -15.32 21.20 5.67
N SER A 313 -15.23 21.36 4.34
CA SER A 313 -14.95 20.23 3.45
C SER A 313 -13.54 19.69 3.65
N HIS A 314 -13.38 18.39 3.47
CA HIS A 314 -12.08 17.73 3.57
C HIS A 314 -11.00 18.40 2.71
N MET A 315 -11.34 18.74 1.47
CA MET A 315 -10.42 19.38 0.53
C MET A 315 -9.94 20.72 1.05
N THR A 316 -10.83 21.59 1.55
CA THR A 316 -10.47 22.90 2.11
C THR A 316 -9.55 22.74 3.32
N ARG A 317 -9.85 21.79 4.21
CA ARG A 317 -9.06 21.57 5.43
C ARG A 317 -7.71 20.93 5.17
N ALA A 318 -7.60 20.08 4.14
CA ALA A 318 -6.36 19.43 3.75
C ALA A 318 -5.48 20.28 2.84
N HIS A 319 -6.01 21.36 2.24
CA HIS A 319 -5.33 22.12 1.19
C HIS A 319 -3.96 22.67 1.63
N VAL A 320 -2.97 22.50 0.75
CA VAL A 320 -1.60 23.00 0.91
C VAL A 320 -1.10 23.54 -0.44
N THR A 321 -0.66 24.78 -0.45
CA THR A 321 -0.17 25.45 -1.67
C THR A 321 1.32 25.27 -1.91
N ASP A 322 2.14 25.16 -0.85
CA ASP A 322 3.59 24.99 -0.95
C ASP A 322 3.94 23.52 -1.13
N ASP A 323 4.56 23.17 -2.27
CA ASP A 323 4.95 21.79 -2.57
C ASP A 323 5.88 21.18 -1.50
N ARG A 324 6.68 21.99 -0.81
CA ARG A 324 7.55 21.54 0.29
C ARG A 324 6.78 21.10 1.54
N LEU A 325 5.52 21.50 1.64
CA LEU A 325 4.63 21.16 2.75
C LEU A 325 3.63 20.05 2.40
N LYS A 326 3.61 19.59 1.15
CA LYS A 326 2.78 18.47 0.71
C LYS A 326 3.27 17.16 1.33
N ILE A 327 2.37 16.20 1.39
CA ILE A 327 2.63 14.82 1.79
C ILE A 327 2.26 13.89 0.65
N LEU A 328 2.97 12.78 0.48
CA LEU A 328 2.58 11.72 -0.44
C LEU A 328 1.68 10.74 0.29
N ARG A 329 0.43 10.68 -0.12
CA ARG A 329 -0.53 9.68 0.39
C ARG A 329 -0.49 8.43 -0.48
N ARG A 330 -0.36 7.27 0.16
CA ARG A 330 -0.36 5.94 -0.45
C ARG A 330 -1.35 5.05 0.32
N PRO A 331 -2.64 5.40 0.34
CA PRO A 331 -3.62 4.68 1.13
C PRO A 331 -3.98 3.34 0.50
N TYR A 332 -4.42 2.42 1.37
CA TYR A 332 -5.03 1.15 0.99
C TYR A 332 -6.36 1.00 1.70
N ASN A 333 -7.37 0.50 0.99
CA ASN A 333 -8.63 0.13 1.62
C ASN A 333 -8.45 -1.15 2.44
N TYR A 334 -9.23 -1.32 3.49
CA TYR A 334 -9.40 -2.60 4.16
C TYR A 334 -10.88 -2.89 4.35
N ASP A 335 -11.23 -4.18 4.34
CA ASP A 335 -12.59 -4.67 4.55
C ASP A 335 -12.46 -5.99 5.30
N GLY A 336 -12.70 -5.92 6.59
CA GLY A 336 -12.53 -7.02 7.53
C GLY A 336 -13.81 -7.79 7.78
N VAL A 337 -13.75 -8.70 8.73
CA VAL A 337 -14.93 -9.41 9.22
C VAL A 337 -15.79 -8.42 10.03
N PRO A 338 -17.12 -8.38 9.82
CA PRO A 338 -17.99 -7.53 10.62
C PRO A 338 -17.80 -7.76 12.11
N THR A 339 -17.99 -6.70 12.90
CA THR A 339 -17.93 -6.78 14.37
C THR A 339 -19.00 -7.70 14.94
N ALA A 340 -18.88 -8.08 16.20
CA ALA A 340 -19.89 -8.92 16.87
C ALA A 340 -21.27 -8.27 16.89
N GLU A 341 -21.33 -6.93 16.85
CA GLU A 341 -22.56 -6.13 16.78
C GLU A 341 -23.11 -6.03 15.36
N GLY A 342 -22.41 -6.58 14.35
CA GLY A 342 -22.85 -6.60 12.96
C GLY A 342 -22.45 -5.36 12.15
N HIS A 343 -21.63 -4.46 12.69
CA HIS A 343 -21.10 -3.32 11.94
C HIS A 343 -19.92 -3.72 11.05
N ALA A 344 -19.79 -3.07 9.90
CA ALA A 344 -18.69 -3.29 8.99
C ALA A 344 -17.34 -2.91 9.65
N ASP A 345 -16.31 -3.80 9.59
CA ASP A 345 -14.92 -3.44 9.90
C ASP A 345 -14.22 -2.97 8.64
N THR A 346 -14.69 -1.86 8.11
CA THR A 346 -14.28 -1.31 6.82
C THR A 346 -13.56 0.02 7.02
N GLY A 347 -12.58 0.31 6.16
CA GLY A 347 -11.89 1.60 6.29
C GLY A 347 -10.66 1.77 5.40
N LEU A 348 -9.79 2.66 5.87
CA LEU A 348 -8.59 3.06 5.15
C LEU A 348 -7.34 2.89 6.02
N ILE A 349 -6.34 2.22 5.49
CA ILE A 349 -4.97 2.33 5.98
C ILE A 349 -4.40 3.57 5.32
N PHE A 350 -4.52 4.69 6.00
CA PHE A 350 -3.91 5.93 5.58
C PHE A 350 -2.41 5.84 5.81
N THR A 351 -1.64 5.92 4.72
CA THR A 351 -0.18 5.94 4.74
C THR A 351 0.29 7.24 4.13
N SER A 352 1.07 8.00 4.87
CA SER A 352 1.58 9.31 4.47
C SER A 352 3.09 9.35 4.59
N TYR A 353 3.76 9.69 3.48
CA TYR A 353 5.22 9.89 3.43
C TYR A 353 5.54 11.37 3.33
N GLN A 354 6.56 11.82 4.04
CA GLN A 354 7.05 13.18 4.09
C GLN A 354 8.47 13.24 4.67
N ALA A 355 9.23 14.28 4.30
CA ALA A 355 10.55 14.51 4.87
C ALA A 355 10.49 14.86 6.37
N ASP A 356 9.46 15.61 6.79
CA ASP A 356 9.29 16.07 8.17
C ASP A 356 7.81 16.05 8.61
N ILE A 357 7.49 15.16 9.54
CA ILE A 357 6.12 15.01 10.08
C ILE A 357 5.65 16.30 10.76
N ALA A 358 6.53 16.98 11.50
CA ALA A 358 6.15 18.16 12.28
C ALA A 358 5.78 19.36 11.39
N ARG A 359 6.45 19.51 10.25
CA ARG A 359 6.24 20.62 9.32
C ARG A 359 5.17 20.34 8.27
N GLN A 360 5.00 19.10 7.85
CA GLN A 360 4.12 18.71 6.75
C GLN A 360 2.83 18.06 7.25
N TYR A 361 2.90 16.91 7.90
CA TYR A 361 1.74 16.13 8.33
C TYR A 361 0.96 16.81 9.48
N LEU A 362 1.62 17.21 10.55
CA LEU A 362 0.94 17.71 11.74
C LEU A 362 0.08 18.96 11.50
N PRO A 363 0.50 19.96 10.71
CA PRO A 363 -0.36 21.12 10.41
C PRO A 363 -1.63 20.74 9.65
N ILE A 364 -1.54 19.81 8.69
CA ILE A 364 -2.69 19.30 7.95
C ILE A 364 -3.63 18.56 8.91
N GLN A 365 -3.10 17.61 9.68
CA GLN A 365 -3.89 16.79 10.60
C GLN A 365 -4.61 17.63 11.67
N ARG A 366 -4.00 18.70 12.17
CA ARG A 366 -4.64 19.62 13.14
C ARG A 366 -5.86 20.31 12.52
N ARG A 367 -5.75 20.82 11.29
CA ARG A 367 -6.87 21.46 10.58
C ARG A 367 -8.00 20.46 10.31
N LEU A 368 -7.66 19.23 9.90
CA LEU A 368 -8.64 18.16 9.69
C LEU A 368 -9.33 17.78 11.00
N ALA A 369 -8.57 17.57 12.08
CA ALA A 369 -9.13 17.22 13.38
C ALA A 369 -10.03 18.34 13.96
N ASP A 370 -9.79 19.59 13.60
CA ASP A 370 -10.58 20.71 14.09
C ASP A 370 -11.97 20.79 13.45
N ARG A 371 -12.06 20.76 12.11
CA ARG A 371 -13.33 21.13 11.44
C ARG A 371 -13.64 20.34 10.16
N ASP A 372 -12.97 19.23 9.89
CA ASP A 372 -13.30 18.39 8.73
C ASP A 372 -14.62 17.66 8.98
N LEU A 373 -15.57 17.85 8.09
CA LEU A 373 -16.88 17.18 8.21
C LEU A 373 -16.78 15.67 8.05
N LEU A 374 -15.77 15.14 7.33
CA LEU A 374 -15.56 13.69 7.23
C LEU A 374 -15.33 13.01 8.58
N ASN A 375 -14.98 13.75 9.64
CA ASN A 375 -14.83 13.19 10.99
C ASN A 375 -16.15 12.59 11.54
N GLU A 376 -17.30 12.92 10.96
CA GLU A 376 -18.59 12.31 11.32
C GLU A 376 -18.68 10.83 10.90
N TRP A 377 -17.96 10.45 9.84
CA TRP A 377 -17.98 9.10 9.27
C TRP A 377 -16.63 8.39 9.36
N THR A 378 -15.59 9.05 9.86
CA THR A 378 -14.25 8.48 9.95
C THR A 378 -13.72 8.56 11.37
N THR A 379 -13.17 7.45 11.87
CA THR A 379 -12.58 7.40 13.20
C THR A 379 -11.19 6.77 13.12
N PRO A 380 -10.10 7.51 13.42
CA PRO A 380 -8.78 6.91 13.54
C PRO A 380 -8.69 6.00 14.77
N ILE A 381 -8.48 4.70 14.52
CA ILE A 381 -8.43 3.66 15.57
C ILE A 381 -7.02 3.07 15.74
N GLY A 382 -6.07 3.41 14.86
CA GLY A 382 -4.68 3.01 14.96
C GLY A 382 -3.75 4.13 14.52
N SER A 383 -2.55 4.18 15.10
CA SER A 383 -1.54 5.19 14.79
C SER A 383 -0.13 4.65 14.99
N ALA A 384 0.74 4.80 13.99
CA ALA A 384 2.15 4.46 14.10
C ALA A 384 3.01 5.41 13.27
N VAL A 385 4.24 5.64 13.72
CA VAL A 385 5.21 6.54 13.09
C VAL A 385 6.55 5.83 12.96
N PHE A 386 7.15 5.92 11.77
CA PHE A 386 8.46 5.31 11.51
C PHE A 386 9.33 6.26 10.67
N ALA A 387 10.65 6.20 10.89
CA ALA A 387 11.61 6.66 9.92
C ALA A 387 11.80 5.56 8.86
N ILE A 388 11.86 5.93 7.61
CA ILE A 388 12.27 5.05 6.52
C ILE A 388 13.74 5.39 6.22
N PRO A 389 14.71 4.58 6.67
CA PRO A 389 16.12 4.86 6.41
C PRO A 389 16.42 4.83 4.89
N PRO A 390 17.59 5.36 4.48
CA PRO A 390 18.03 5.24 3.10
C PRO A 390 18.00 3.79 2.60
N GLY A 391 17.95 3.60 1.30
CA GLY A 391 18.19 2.30 0.70
C GLY A 391 19.62 1.81 0.91
N CYS A 392 19.95 0.67 0.34
CA CYS A 392 21.32 0.13 0.43
C CYS A 392 21.84 -0.28 -0.96
N PRO A 393 23.16 -0.24 -1.18
CA PRO A 393 23.77 -0.84 -2.36
C PRO A 393 23.70 -2.37 -2.31
N SER A 394 23.97 -3.02 -3.44
CA SER A 394 24.15 -4.47 -3.45
C SER A 394 25.28 -4.88 -2.50
N GLY A 395 25.04 -5.86 -1.68
CA GLY A 395 25.97 -6.30 -0.61
C GLY A 395 25.89 -5.52 0.69
N GLY A 396 25.18 -4.37 0.72
CA GLY A 396 24.82 -3.65 1.95
C GLY A 396 23.48 -4.13 2.50
N TRP A 397 23.02 -3.51 3.60
CA TRP A 397 21.75 -3.87 4.25
C TRP A 397 21.01 -2.63 4.75
N ILE A 398 19.68 -2.73 4.81
CA ILE A 398 18.84 -1.61 5.26
C ILE A 398 19.10 -1.31 6.74
N GLY A 399 19.47 -0.06 7.03
CA GLY A 399 19.82 0.39 8.38
C GLY A 399 21.31 0.32 8.72
N GLU A 400 22.16 -0.10 7.81
CA GLU A 400 23.63 -0.14 8.02
C GLU A 400 24.17 1.23 8.46
N GLN A 401 23.73 2.30 7.82
CA GLN A 401 24.16 3.66 8.16
C GLN A 401 23.60 4.16 9.49
N VAL A 402 22.48 3.59 9.96
CA VAL A 402 21.87 3.91 11.25
C VAL A 402 22.55 3.16 12.39
N LEU A 403 22.81 1.86 12.19
CA LEU A 403 23.34 0.97 13.24
C LEU A 403 24.85 0.76 13.16
N GLY A 404 25.45 1.02 12.00
CA GLY A 404 26.88 0.82 11.74
C GLY A 404 27.83 1.78 12.46
#